data_4c814d17a9f1a3252d9788fd9e47a009
#
_entry.id   4c814d17a9f1a3252d9788fd9e47a009
#
_cell.length_a   1.000
_cell.length_b   1.000
_cell.length_c   1.000
_cell.angle_alpha   90.00
_cell.angle_beta   90.00
_cell.angle_gamma   90.00
#
_symmetry.space_group_name_H-M   'P 1'
#
loop_
_entity.id
_entity.type
_entity.pdbx_description
1 polymer ?
#
loop_
_entity_poly.entity_id
_entity_poly.type
_entity_poly.pdbx_seq_one_letter_code
_entity_poly.pdbx_strand_id
1 'polypeptide(L)'
;MNMISLKDDLRGNSYPGRGIIIGRTPDGTKAVAAYFIMGRSENSRNRVFVEDGEGIRTQAFDPARLTDPSLIIYAPVRVLGNKTIVTNGDQTDTIYEGMDKQMTFEQSLRSREFEPDSPNYTPRISGIMHVKGCTDCDVQEKGHYNYAMSILKSSNGNPDSCCRYTFAYENPAAGEGHFIHTYMHDGNPLPSFEGEPKRVETMDDIDAFTSLLWENLNEDNRVSLFVRYITIATGAYETRIVNKNQ
;
A
#
# COMPACT_ATOMS: atom_id res chain seq x y z
N MET A 1 2.26 20.11 6.71
CA MET A 1 1.26 19.78 5.65
C MET A 1 -0.11 19.74 6.29
N ASN A 2 -1.14 20.33 5.66
CA ASN A 2 -2.50 20.24 6.18
C ASN A 2 -3.05 18.83 5.99
N MET A 3 -3.84 18.36 6.95
CA MET A 3 -4.58 17.10 6.84
C MET A 3 -5.64 17.23 5.74
N ILE A 4 -5.75 16.26 4.86
CA ILE A 4 -6.73 16.24 3.77
C ILE A 4 -7.81 15.19 4.02
N SER A 5 -9.00 15.45 3.50
CA SER A 5 -10.09 14.49 3.51
C SER A 5 -9.83 13.39 2.45
N LEU A 6 -9.67 12.14 2.89
CA LEU A 6 -9.57 10.98 1.99
C LEU A 6 -10.77 10.87 1.05
N LYS A 7 -11.97 11.16 1.55
CA LYS A 7 -13.21 11.15 0.77
C LYS A 7 -13.12 12.12 -0.41
N ASP A 8 -12.69 13.35 -0.17
CA ASP A 8 -12.66 14.38 -1.21
C ASP A 8 -11.50 14.13 -2.18
N ASP A 9 -10.34 13.68 -1.68
CA ASP A 9 -9.18 13.36 -2.50
C ASP A 9 -9.47 12.19 -3.47
N LEU A 10 -10.09 11.11 -2.98
CA LEU A 10 -10.44 9.96 -3.81
C LEU A 10 -11.55 10.26 -4.82
N ARG A 11 -12.56 11.06 -4.44
CA ARG A 11 -13.60 11.52 -5.36
C ARG A 11 -13.07 12.46 -6.43
N GLY A 12 -12.13 13.32 -6.07
CA GLY A 12 -11.50 14.29 -6.96
C GLY A 12 -10.52 13.67 -7.96
N ASN A 13 -10.08 12.43 -7.71
CA ASN A 13 -9.08 11.74 -8.53
C ASN A 13 -9.64 10.43 -9.10
N SER A 14 -10.00 10.44 -10.39
CA SER A 14 -10.57 9.26 -11.05
C SER A 14 -9.61 8.08 -11.17
N TYR A 15 -8.28 8.31 -11.09
CA TYR A 15 -7.29 7.25 -11.25
C TYR A 15 -5.97 7.50 -10.47
N PRO A 16 -5.95 7.38 -9.15
CA PRO A 16 -4.69 7.35 -8.39
C PRO A 16 -3.86 6.07 -8.64
N GLY A 17 -4.43 5.09 -9.33
CA GLY A 17 -3.77 3.82 -9.67
C GLY A 17 -3.79 2.81 -8.51
N ARG A 18 -2.68 2.63 -7.83
CA ARG A 18 -2.58 1.85 -6.59
C ARG A 18 -2.31 2.81 -5.45
N GLY A 19 -2.91 2.56 -4.29
CA GLY A 19 -2.75 3.42 -3.14
C GLY A 19 -2.51 2.66 -1.85
N ILE A 20 -1.58 3.14 -1.04
CA ILE A 20 -1.27 2.63 0.29
C ILE A 20 -1.57 3.74 1.30
N ILE A 21 -2.34 3.42 2.33
CA ILE A 21 -2.59 4.27 3.48
C ILE A 21 -2.07 3.55 4.72
N ILE A 22 -1.24 4.21 5.51
CA ILE A 22 -0.76 3.69 6.80
C ILE A 22 -0.96 4.79 7.84
N GLY A 23 -1.45 4.43 9.03
CA GLY A 23 -1.73 5.40 10.06
C GLY A 23 -2.07 4.77 11.41
N ARG A 24 -2.62 5.57 12.31
CA ARG A 24 -3.04 5.20 13.65
C ARG A 24 -4.48 5.65 13.90
N THR A 25 -5.29 4.81 14.54
CA THR A 25 -6.69 5.14 14.88
C THR A 25 -6.79 6.37 15.78
N PRO A 26 -7.93 7.11 15.76
CA PRO A 26 -8.18 8.25 16.65
C PRO A 26 -8.04 7.92 18.13
N ASP A 27 -8.48 6.73 18.58
CA ASP A 27 -8.31 6.27 19.96
C ASP A 27 -6.85 5.88 20.29
N GLY A 28 -5.98 5.88 19.28
CA GLY A 28 -4.55 5.58 19.41
C GLY A 28 -4.21 4.12 19.70
N THR A 29 -5.18 3.21 19.66
CA THR A 29 -4.99 1.81 20.07
C THR A 29 -4.58 0.87 18.95
N LYS A 30 -4.88 1.22 17.68
CA LYS A 30 -4.62 0.35 16.52
C LYS A 30 -3.76 1.05 15.46
N ALA A 31 -2.88 0.29 14.84
CA ALA A 31 -2.24 0.63 13.59
C ALA A 31 -3.19 0.31 12.43
N VAL A 32 -3.23 1.18 11.43
CA VAL A 32 -4.10 1.09 10.25
C VAL A 32 -3.27 0.86 9.01
N ALA A 33 -3.63 -0.11 8.20
CA ALA A 33 -3.13 -0.29 6.83
C ALA A 33 -4.30 -0.43 5.87
N ALA A 34 -4.22 0.25 4.72
CA ALA A 34 -5.11 -0.02 3.60
C ALA A 34 -4.30 -0.05 2.29
N TYR A 35 -4.72 -0.92 1.38
CA TYR A 35 -4.16 -1.01 0.04
C TYR A 35 -5.28 -1.25 -0.96
N PHE A 36 -5.31 -0.46 -2.03
CA PHE A 36 -6.25 -0.65 -3.12
C PHE A 36 -5.58 -0.74 -4.49
N ILE A 37 -6.24 -1.45 -5.38
CA ILE A 37 -5.89 -1.52 -6.80
C ILE A 37 -7.02 -0.89 -7.62
N MET A 38 -6.62 -0.07 -8.58
CA MET A 38 -7.46 0.34 -9.70
C MET A 38 -6.89 -0.18 -11.01
N GLY A 39 -7.73 -0.33 -12.04
CA GLY A 39 -7.35 -0.83 -13.35
C GLY A 39 -8.14 -0.16 -14.46
N ARG A 40 -7.46 0.20 -15.58
CA ARG A 40 -8.09 0.74 -16.79
C ARG A 40 -8.23 -0.31 -17.90
N SER A 41 -7.27 -1.24 -17.99
CA SER A 41 -7.30 -2.31 -18.98
C SER A 41 -8.08 -3.54 -18.47
N GLU A 42 -8.55 -4.37 -19.39
CA GLU A 42 -9.22 -5.63 -19.07
C GLU A 42 -8.35 -6.54 -18.20
N ASN A 43 -7.08 -6.71 -18.56
CA ASN A 43 -6.12 -7.50 -17.81
C ASN A 43 -5.92 -6.95 -16.38
N SER A 44 -5.79 -5.63 -16.24
CA SER A 44 -5.63 -5.00 -14.91
C SER A 44 -6.88 -5.09 -14.03
N ARG A 45 -8.08 -5.20 -14.61
CA ARG A 45 -9.36 -5.38 -13.90
C ARG A 45 -9.67 -6.85 -13.57
N ASN A 46 -9.01 -7.79 -14.23
CA ASN A 46 -9.21 -9.24 -14.03
C ASN A 46 -8.46 -9.75 -12.80
N ARG A 47 -8.66 -9.11 -11.65
CA ARG A 47 -7.97 -9.44 -10.38
C ARG A 47 -8.93 -9.40 -9.20
N VAL A 48 -8.61 -10.23 -8.21
CA VAL A 48 -9.18 -10.22 -6.87
C VAL A 48 -8.08 -10.36 -5.84
N PHE A 49 -8.31 -9.86 -4.63
CA PHE A 49 -7.52 -10.20 -3.46
C PHE A 49 -8.07 -11.45 -2.80
N VAL A 50 -7.19 -12.34 -2.43
CA VAL A 50 -7.49 -13.52 -1.63
C VAL A 50 -6.52 -13.62 -0.46
N GLU A 51 -6.99 -14.17 0.66
CA GLU A 51 -6.15 -14.41 1.82
C GLU A 51 -5.04 -15.42 1.48
N ASP A 52 -3.85 -15.19 2.02
CA ASP A 52 -2.67 -16.05 1.88
C ASP A 52 -1.88 -16.04 3.19
N GLY A 53 -2.22 -17.00 4.06
CA GLY A 53 -1.73 -17.01 5.44
C GLY A 53 -2.09 -15.73 6.19
N GLU A 54 -1.11 -15.05 6.77
CA GLU A 54 -1.30 -13.74 7.42
C GLU A 54 -1.31 -12.58 6.43
N GLY A 55 -1.00 -12.82 5.16
CA GLY A 55 -0.99 -11.82 4.09
C GLY A 55 -2.17 -11.93 3.14
N ILE A 56 -2.01 -11.35 1.97
CA ILE A 56 -2.92 -11.50 0.83
C ILE A 56 -2.11 -11.67 -0.45
N ARG A 57 -2.70 -12.32 -1.45
CA ARG A 57 -2.19 -12.36 -2.81
C ARG A 57 -3.22 -11.87 -3.82
N THR A 58 -2.75 -11.40 -4.96
CA THR A 58 -3.63 -11.20 -6.11
C THR A 58 -3.86 -12.53 -6.83
N GLN A 59 -5.05 -12.68 -7.39
CA GLN A 59 -5.43 -13.82 -8.22
C GLN A 59 -6.22 -13.32 -9.42
N ALA A 60 -6.09 -13.99 -10.57
CA ALA A 60 -7.00 -13.73 -11.69
C ALA A 60 -8.43 -14.10 -11.28
N PHE A 61 -9.38 -13.19 -11.54
CA PHE A 61 -10.80 -13.48 -11.37
C PHE A 61 -11.27 -14.54 -12.39
N ASP A 62 -10.90 -14.33 -13.65
CA ASP A 62 -11.11 -15.30 -14.73
C ASP A 62 -9.74 -15.73 -15.28
N PRO A 63 -9.24 -16.93 -14.93
CA PRO A 63 -7.96 -17.44 -15.42
C PRO A 63 -7.87 -17.57 -16.94
N ALA A 64 -9.01 -17.78 -17.63
CA ALA A 64 -9.02 -17.91 -19.09
C ALA A 64 -8.73 -16.58 -19.80
N ARG A 65 -8.90 -15.45 -19.11
CA ARG A 65 -8.64 -14.08 -19.61
C ARG A 65 -7.29 -13.51 -19.16
N LEU A 66 -6.49 -14.31 -18.45
CA LEU A 66 -5.16 -13.89 -17.99
C LEU A 66 -4.16 -13.95 -19.15
N THR A 67 -3.72 -12.78 -19.63
CA THR A 67 -2.79 -12.67 -20.76
C THR A 67 -1.33 -12.64 -20.31
N ASP A 68 -1.02 -11.85 -19.26
CA ASP A 68 0.32 -11.74 -18.69
C ASP A 68 0.25 -11.62 -17.16
N PRO A 69 0.71 -12.63 -16.42
CA PRO A 69 0.69 -12.61 -14.96
C PRO A 69 1.78 -11.74 -14.34
N SER A 70 2.86 -11.41 -15.05
CA SER A 70 4.12 -10.91 -14.46
C SER A 70 3.97 -9.62 -13.64
N LEU A 71 3.09 -8.70 -14.04
CA LEU A 71 2.86 -7.42 -13.33
C LEU A 71 1.55 -7.39 -12.55
N ILE A 72 0.77 -8.48 -12.54
CA ILE A 72 -0.56 -8.48 -11.91
C ILE A 72 -0.75 -9.56 -10.86
N ILE A 73 0.05 -10.61 -10.85
CA ILE A 73 -0.01 -11.70 -9.85
C ILE A 73 1.21 -11.57 -8.91
N TYR A 74 0.96 -11.18 -7.68
CA TYR A 74 1.95 -11.00 -6.62
C TYR A 74 1.27 -11.04 -5.24
N ALA A 75 2.04 -11.06 -4.17
CA ALA A 75 1.55 -10.93 -2.80
C ALA A 75 1.65 -9.46 -2.35
N PRO A 76 0.59 -8.65 -2.41
CA PRO A 76 0.67 -7.24 -2.02
C PRO A 76 0.89 -7.04 -0.52
N VAL A 77 0.54 -8.03 0.31
CA VAL A 77 0.75 -7.96 1.76
C VAL A 77 1.43 -9.23 2.24
N ARG A 78 2.56 -9.08 2.93
CA ARG A 78 3.23 -10.16 3.67
C ARG A 78 3.54 -9.73 5.09
N VAL A 79 3.60 -10.70 6.00
CA VAL A 79 3.93 -10.47 7.41
C VAL A 79 5.22 -11.20 7.75
N LEU A 80 6.15 -10.51 8.40
CA LEU A 80 7.41 -11.05 8.92
C LEU A 80 7.54 -10.66 10.40
N GLY A 81 7.16 -11.58 11.28
CA GLY A 81 7.09 -11.31 12.72
C GLY A 81 6.16 -10.13 13.03
N ASN A 82 6.68 -9.06 13.60
CA ASN A 82 5.90 -7.84 13.90
C ASN A 82 5.79 -6.86 12.73
N LYS A 83 6.28 -7.22 11.56
CA LYS A 83 6.34 -6.34 10.39
C LYS A 83 5.24 -6.71 9.41
N THR A 84 4.40 -5.76 9.04
CA THR A 84 3.47 -5.89 7.92
C THR A 84 3.99 -5.09 6.74
N ILE A 85 4.28 -5.76 5.64
CA ILE A 85 4.79 -5.19 4.39
C ILE A 85 3.63 -5.07 3.42
N VAL A 86 3.46 -3.90 2.80
CA VAL A 86 2.39 -3.62 1.82
C VAL A 86 2.99 -2.98 0.58
N THR A 87 2.75 -3.53 -0.60
CA THR A 87 3.27 -2.97 -1.86
C THR A 87 2.31 -3.14 -3.04
N ASN A 88 2.63 -2.47 -4.15
CA ASN A 88 1.86 -2.59 -5.40
C ASN A 88 2.45 -3.57 -6.41
N GLY A 89 3.39 -4.42 -6.04
CA GLY A 89 4.05 -5.35 -6.95
C GLY A 89 4.86 -6.43 -6.24
N ASP A 90 5.66 -7.17 -7.00
CA ASP A 90 6.51 -8.27 -6.53
C ASP A 90 7.68 -7.84 -5.64
N GLN A 91 7.92 -6.54 -5.48
CA GLN A 91 8.90 -6.04 -4.51
C GLN A 91 8.51 -6.37 -3.04
N THR A 92 7.28 -6.82 -2.77
CA THR A 92 6.91 -7.35 -1.45
C THR A 92 7.83 -8.49 -1.04
N ASP A 93 8.07 -9.44 -1.96
CA ASP A 93 8.96 -10.58 -1.71
C ASP A 93 10.40 -10.13 -1.53
N THR A 94 10.84 -9.14 -2.32
CA THR A 94 12.20 -8.57 -2.18
C THR A 94 12.41 -7.93 -0.81
N ILE A 95 11.41 -7.18 -0.30
CA ILE A 95 11.49 -6.58 1.03
C ILE A 95 11.46 -7.68 2.10
N TYR A 96 10.53 -8.63 1.98
CA TYR A 96 10.40 -9.74 2.93
C TYR A 96 11.72 -10.52 3.05
N GLU A 97 12.28 -10.99 1.93
CA GLU A 97 13.54 -11.75 1.91
C GLU A 97 14.74 -10.93 2.37
N GLY A 98 14.80 -9.65 2.03
CA GLY A 98 15.87 -8.76 2.46
C GLY A 98 15.84 -8.56 3.97
N MET A 99 14.66 -8.29 4.54
CA MET A 99 14.51 -8.10 5.97
C MET A 99 14.67 -9.39 6.77
N ASP A 100 14.29 -10.53 6.23
CA ASP A 100 14.57 -11.85 6.82
C ASP A 100 16.09 -12.09 6.93
N LYS A 101 16.86 -11.53 6.00
CA LYS A 101 18.33 -11.50 6.00
C LYS A 101 18.92 -10.29 6.76
N GLN A 102 18.12 -9.62 7.61
CA GLN A 102 18.51 -8.49 8.44
C GLN A 102 18.91 -7.22 7.68
N MET A 103 18.52 -7.07 6.42
CA MET A 103 18.64 -5.80 5.70
C MET A 103 17.59 -4.80 6.20
N THR A 104 17.88 -3.50 6.08
CA THR A 104 16.85 -2.49 6.29
C THR A 104 15.83 -2.46 5.16
N PHE A 105 14.71 -1.79 5.36
CA PHE A 105 13.68 -1.58 4.33
C PHE A 105 14.27 -0.96 3.06
N GLU A 106 15.07 0.11 3.21
CA GLU A 106 15.72 0.81 2.10
C GLU A 106 16.78 -0.06 1.41
N GLN A 107 17.56 -0.82 2.18
CA GLN A 107 18.56 -1.74 1.62
C GLN A 107 17.88 -2.83 0.78
N SER A 108 16.77 -3.36 1.25
CA SER A 108 16.01 -4.39 0.53
C SER A 108 15.49 -3.89 -0.82
N LEU A 109 15.16 -2.61 -0.92
CA LEU A 109 14.64 -2.01 -2.17
C LEU A 109 15.73 -1.55 -3.15
N ARG A 110 17.02 -1.65 -2.81
CA ARG A 110 18.11 -1.15 -3.69
C ARG A 110 18.20 -1.84 -5.03
N SER A 111 17.81 -3.10 -5.10
CA SER A 111 17.79 -3.89 -6.35
C SER A 111 16.56 -3.66 -7.22
N ARG A 112 15.61 -2.83 -6.76
CA ARG A 112 14.36 -2.57 -7.45
C ARG A 112 14.33 -1.17 -8.05
N GLU A 113 13.57 -1.03 -9.13
CA GLU A 113 13.24 0.23 -9.80
C GLU A 113 11.73 0.28 -10.03
N PHE A 114 11.24 1.27 -10.75
CA PHE A 114 9.86 1.33 -11.23
C PHE A 114 9.54 0.17 -12.20
N GLU A 115 8.28 -0.02 -12.56
CA GLU A 115 7.89 -1.07 -13.51
C GLU A 115 8.32 -0.70 -14.95
N PRO A 116 8.77 -1.68 -15.77
CA PRO A 116 9.26 -1.40 -17.13
C PRO A 116 8.12 -1.25 -18.15
N ASP A 117 6.98 -0.72 -17.74
CA ASP A 117 5.75 -0.58 -18.53
C ASP A 117 5.68 0.77 -19.26
N SER A 118 6.55 0.97 -20.26
CA SER A 118 6.50 2.17 -21.11
C SER A 118 5.08 2.41 -21.69
N PRO A 119 4.59 3.67 -21.77
CA PRO A 119 5.27 4.92 -21.40
C PRO A 119 5.05 5.34 -19.94
N ASN A 120 4.32 4.57 -19.13
CA ASN A 120 3.91 5.00 -17.79
C ASN A 120 5.05 4.86 -16.77
N TYR A 121 5.91 3.84 -16.93
CA TYR A 121 6.96 3.52 -15.93
C TYR A 121 6.38 3.55 -14.53
N THR A 122 5.36 2.70 -14.31
CA THR A 122 4.54 2.68 -13.09
C THR A 122 5.41 2.70 -11.84
N PRO A 123 5.24 3.68 -10.94
CA PRO A 123 5.99 3.74 -9.70
C PRO A 123 5.76 2.51 -8.83
N ARG A 124 6.80 1.99 -8.20
CA ARG A 124 6.68 1.02 -7.13
C ARG A 124 6.52 1.74 -5.81
N ILE A 125 5.36 1.60 -5.19
CA ILE A 125 5.07 2.12 -3.86
C ILE A 125 5.13 0.99 -2.84
N SER A 126 5.70 1.25 -1.69
CA SER A 126 5.85 0.27 -0.62
C SER A 126 5.60 0.92 0.73
N GLY A 127 5.04 0.15 1.66
CA GLY A 127 4.89 0.52 3.05
C GLY A 127 5.33 -0.63 3.94
N ILE A 128 5.87 -0.29 5.11
CA ILE A 128 6.18 -1.25 6.16
C ILE A 128 5.74 -0.68 7.50
N MET A 129 5.04 -1.50 8.28
CA MET A 129 4.65 -1.17 9.65
C MET A 129 5.38 -2.09 10.63
N HIS A 130 5.84 -1.51 11.73
CA HIS A 130 6.37 -2.23 12.87
C HIS A 130 5.40 -2.07 14.04
N VAL A 131 4.71 -3.14 14.44
CA VAL A 131 3.75 -3.14 15.53
C VAL A 131 4.26 -4.02 16.65
N LYS A 132 4.08 -3.59 17.91
CA LYS A 132 4.51 -4.34 19.08
C LYS A 132 3.85 -5.73 19.15
N GLY A 133 4.55 -6.68 19.67
CA GLY A 133 4.14 -8.10 19.81
C GLY A 133 5.19 -9.07 19.31
N CYS A 134 6.29 -8.56 18.73
CA CYS A 134 7.45 -9.36 18.33
C CYS A 134 8.62 -9.17 19.30
N THR A 135 9.28 -10.27 19.64
CA THR A 135 10.44 -10.32 20.53
C THR A 135 11.73 -9.78 19.90
N ASP A 136 11.73 -9.53 18.59
CA ASP A 136 12.95 -9.27 17.81
C ASP A 136 13.21 -7.81 17.46
N CYS A 137 12.44 -6.87 17.98
CA CYS A 137 12.77 -5.45 17.77
C CYS A 137 13.31 -4.81 19.05
N ASP A 138 14.42 -4.07 18.90
CA ASP A 138 15.09 -3.33 19.99
C ASP A 138 14.24 -2.22 20.63
N VAL A 139 12.98 -2.10 20.25
CA VAL A 139 12.04 -1.12 20.80
C VAL A 139 11.33 -1.74 22.01
N GLN A 140 12.00 -1.68 23.17
CA GLN A 140 11.50 -2.21 24.43
C GLN A 140 10.42 -1.36 25.12
N GLU A 141 9.97 -0.27 24.55
CA GLU A 141 9.00 0.62 25.20
C GLU A 141 7.57 0.30 24.83
N LYS A 142 6.70 0.27 25.85
CA LYS A 142 5.26 0.04 25.72
C LYS A 142 4.62 1.02 24.73
N GLY A 143 4.08 0.50 23.63
CA GLY A 143 3.23 1.28 22.74
C GLY A 143 3.93 1.92 21.56
N HIS A 144 5.18 1.63 21.27
CA HIS A 144 5.84 2.11 20.05
C HIS A 144 5.27 1.44 18.81
N TYR A 145 4.74 2.27 17.93
CA TYR A 145 4.34 1.94 16.59
C TYR A 145 5.04 2.92 15.64
N ASN A 146 5.69 2.39 14.62
CA ASN A 146 6.28 3.19 13.55
C ASN A 146 6.02 2.55 12.20
N TYR A 147 6.16 3.32 11.15
CA TYR A 147 6.08 2.85 9.78
C TYR A 147 6.96 3.68 8.85
N ALA A 148 7.27 3.10 7.70
CA ALA A 148 7.90 3.81 6.61
C ALA A 148 7.17 3.55 5.29
N MET A 149 7.24 4.52 4.39
CA MET A 149 6.71 4.43 3.03
C MET A 149 7.81 4.74 2.03
N SER A 150 7.79 4.12 0.86
CA SER A 150 8.77 4.35 -0.20
C SER A 150 8.09 4.45 -1.55
N ILE A 151 8.70 5.23 -2.44
CA ILE A 151 8.36 5.26 -3.86
C ILE A 151 9.64 5.19 -4.70
N LEU A 152 9.63 4.28 -5.68
CA LEU A 152 10.64 4.18 -6.73
C LEU A 152 9.96 4.59 -8.03
N LYS A 153 10.41 5.65 -8.65
CA LYS A 153 9.79 6.20 -9.87
C LYS A 153 10.82 6.66 -10.88
N SER A 154 10.43 6.70 -12.15
CA SER A 154 11.26 7.28 -13.20
C SER A 154 11.46 8.79 -12.97
N SER A 155 12.62 9.31 -13.30
CA SER A 155 12.88 10.75 -13.32
C SER A 155 12.29 11.34 -14.60
N ASN A 156 11.13 11.99 -14.50
CA ASN A 156 10.42 12.62 -15.63
C ASN A 156 10.19 11.67 -16.83
N GLY A 157 9.85 10.40 -16.57
CA GLY A 157 9.62 9.40 -17.61
C GLY A 157 10.91 8.89 -18.28
N ASN A 158 12.08 9.19 -17.74
CA ASN A 158 13.34 8.65 -18.24
C ASN A 158 13.51 7.18 -17.80
N PRO A 159 13.60 6.20 -18.74
CA PRO A 159 13.76 4.79 -18.41
C PRO A 159 15.07 4.45 -17.71
N ASP A 160 16.11 5.26 -17.89
CA ASP A 160 17.45 5.01 -17.39
C ASP A 160 17.73 5.72 -16.05
N SER A 161 16.73 6.36 -15.45
CA SER A 161 16.89 7.16 -14.23
C SER A 161 15.79 6.88 -13.21
N CYS A 162 16.16 6.27 -12.08
CA CYS A 162 15.27 5.96 -10.98
C CYS A 162 15.46 6.92 -9.79
N CYS A 163 14.39 7.62 -9.42
CA CYS A 163 14.31 8.37 -8.17
C CYS A 163 13.80 7.46 -7.05
N ARG A 164 14.44 7.53 -5.87
CA ARG A 164 14.14 6.72 -4.69
C ARG A 164 13.87 7.62 -3.50
N TYR A 165 12.68 7.50 -2.91
CA TYR A 165 12.31 8.27 -1.73
C TYR A 165 11.81 7.31 -0.65
N THR A 166 12.22 7.57 0.59
CA THR A 166 11.71 6.88 1.78
C THR A 166 11.28 7.92 2.80
N PHE A 167 10.11 7.72 3.39
CA PHE A 167 9.48 8.57 4.39
C PHE A 167 9.27 7.74 5.64
N ALA A 168 9.90 8.10 6.74
CA ALA A 168 9.80 7.39 8.02
C ALA A 168 8.95 8.19 9.00
N TYR A 169 8.05 7.51 9.71
CA TYR A 169 7.11 8.09 10.67
C TYR A 169 7.27 7.37 12.00
N GLU A 170 7.88 8.06 12.95
CA GLU A 170 8.07 7.58 14.31
C GLU A 170 6.95 8.09 15.21
N ASN A 171 6.34 7.21 16.02
CA ASN A 171 5.26 7.57 16.94
C ASN A 171 4.13 8.38 16.28
N PRO A 172 3.49 7.88 15.20
CA PRO A 172 2.48 8.64 14.49
C PRO A 172 1.35 9.07 15.42
N ALA A 173 0.86 10.28 15.22
CA ALA A 173 -0.21 10.85 16.02
C ALA A 173 -1.51 10.03 15.86
N ALA A 174 -2.29 9.96 16.95
CA ALA A 174 -3.62 9.34 16.92
C ALA A 174 -4.54 10.09 15.93
N GLY A 175 -5.31 9.35 15.14
CA GLY A 175 -6.20 9.89 14.11
C GLY A 175 -5.50 10.30 12.81
N GLU A 176 -4.18 10.10 12.70
CA GLU A 176 -3.38 10.51 11.56
C GLU A 176 -2.87 9.31 10.75
N GLY A 177 -2.87 9.46 9.44
CA GLY A 177 -2.25 8.55 8.50
C GLY A 177 -1.57 9.28 7.36
N HIS A 178 -0.88 8.52 6.52
CA HIS A 178 -0.22 8.99 5.31
C HIS A 178 -0.64 8.14 4.12
N PHE A 179 -0.96 8.81 3.03
CA PHE A 179 -1.44 8.21 1.80
C PHE A 179 -0.45 8.46 0.66
N ILE A 180 0.07 7.38 0.08
CA ILE A 180 0.91 7.39 -1.12
C ILE A 180 0.19 6.61 -2.23
N HIS A 181 0.30 7.07 -3.46
CA HIS A 181 -0.32 6.40 -4.61
C HIS A 181 0.58 6.49 -5.85
N THR A 182 0.30 5.69 -6.87
CA THR A 182 1.21 5.59 -8.02
C THR A 182 1.14 6.78 -8.95
N TYR A 183 -0.05 7.38 -9.18
CA TYR A 183 -0.25 8.43 -10.17
C TYR A 183 -0.96 9.65 -9.58
N MET A 184 -0.52 10.84 -9.95
CA MET A 184 -1.14 12.11 -9.53
C MET A 184 -2.61 12.19 -9.91
N HIS A 185 -2.96 11.78 -11.14
CA HIS A 185 -4.31 11.76 -11.69
C HIS A 185 -4.34 10.87 -12.94
N ASP A 186 -5.50 10.74 -13.55
CA ASP A 186 -5.65 10.08 -14.85
C ASP A 186 -4.93 10.85 -15.96
N GLY A 187 -4.42 10.16 -16.97
CA GLY A 187 -3.67 10.75 -18.07
C GLY A 187 -3.12 9.73 -19.07
N ASN A 188 -2.44 10.25 -20.11
CA ASN A 188 -1.73 9.42 -21.07
C ASN A 188 -0.48 10.20 -21.59
N PRO A 189 0.76 9.85 -21.14
CA PRO A 189 1.05 8.87 -20.09
C PRO A 189 0.50 9.29 -18.73
N LEU A 190 0.43 8.33 -17.79
CA LEU A 190 0.01 8.58 -16.41
C LEU A 190 1.11 9.33 -15.66
N PRO A 191 0.82 10.52 -15.08
CA PRO A 191 1.84 11.25 -14.32
C PRO A 191 2.12 10.57 -12.99
N SER A 192 3.38 10.25 -12.72
CA SER A 192 3.82 9.66 -11.44
C SER A 192 3.52 10.56 -10.25
N PHE A 193 3.22 9.95 -9.10
CA PHE A 193 3.05 10.67 -7.84
C PHE A 193 4.27 11.53 -7.50
N GLU A 194 4.03 12.74 -6.99
CA GLU A 194 5.06 13.70 -6.59
C GLU A 194 4.83 14.23 -5.18
N GLY A 195 5.91 14.59 -4.53
CA GLY A 195 5.90 15.15 -3.19
C GLY A 195 5.94 14.08 -2.09
N GLU A 196 5.60 14.50 -0.87
CA GLU A 196 5.49 13.64 0.31
C GLU A 196 4.13 12.90 0.32
N PRO A 197 4.03 11.74 0.99
CA PRO A 197 2.74 11.09 1.23
C PRO A 197 1.76 12.07 1.86
N LYS A 198 0.53 12.11 1.33
CA LYS A 198 -0.52 13.02 1.79
C LYS A 198 -0.92 12.69 3.22
N ARG A 199 -0.94 13.68 4.11
CA ARG A 199 -1.42 13.52 5.48
C ARG A 199 -2.95 13.43 5.49
N VAL A 200 -3.50 12.36 6.06
CA VAL A 200 -4.94 12.02 5.99
C VAL A 200 -5.49 11.64 7.35
N GLU A 201 -6.81 11.75 7.50
CA GLU A 201 -7.54 11.27 8.67
C GLU A 201 -7.73 9.75 8.61
N THR A 202 -7.70 9.11 9.78
CA THR A 202 -8.07 7.70 9.98
C THR A 202 -9.35 7.59 10.80
N MET A 203 -9.88 6.39 10.94
CA MET A 203 -11.13 6.11 11.69
C MET A 203 -10.89 4.97 12.69
N ASP A 204 -11.67 4.93 13.78
CA ASP A 204 -11.61 3.84 14.77
C ASP A 204 -12.27 2.55 14.26
N ASP A 205 -13.33 2.69 13.49
CA ASP A 205 -14.11 1.58 12.95
C ASP A 205 -13.60 1.13 11.60
N ILE A 206 -13.17 -0.12 11.48
CA ILE A 206 -12.60 -0.70 10.26
C ILE A 206 -13.65 -0.80 9.14
N ASP A 207 -14.91 -1.09 9.44
CA ASP A 207 -15.96 -1.24 8.46
C ASP A 207 -16.35 0.11 7.86
N ALA A 208 -16.44 1.14 8.71
CA ALA A 208 -16.67 2.51 8.27
C ALA A 208 -15.50 3.02 7.40
N PHE A 209 -14.25 2.73 7.78
CA PHE A 209 -13.09 3.12 7.00
C PHE A 209 -13.02 2.39 5.65
N THR A 210 -13.32 1.09 5.65
CA THR A 210 -13.39 0.28 4.43
C THR A 210 -14.46 0.82 3.47
N SER A 211 -15.65 1.12 3.98
CA SER A 211 -16.76 1.69 3.21
C SER A 211 -16.39 3.08 2.66
N LEU A 212 -15.78 3.95 3.49
CA LEU A 212 -15.32 5.25 3.05
C LEU A 212 -14.35 5.14 1.87
N LEU A 213 -13.37 4.27 1.95
CA LEU A 213 -12.40 4.08 0.86
C LEU A 213 -13.08 3.52 -0.40
N TRP A 214 -13.83 2.42 -0.26
CA TRP A 214 -14.42 1.72 -1.39
C TRP A 214 -15.44 2.56 -2.16
N GLU A 215 -16.31 3.27 -1.45
CA GLU A 215 -17.37 4.08 -2.05
C GLU A 215 -16.86 5.36 -2.74
N ASN A 216 -15.67 5.86 -2.35
CA ASN A 216 -15.11 7.06 -2.92
C ASN A 216 -14.02 6.81 -3.99
N LEU A 217 -13.57 5.56 -4.17
CA LEU A 217 -12.82 5.15 -5.35
C LEU A 217 -13.72 5.18 -6.59
N ASN A 218 -13.20 5.67 -7.72
CA ASN A 218 -13.94 5.71 -8.98
C ASN A 218 -14.48 4.30 -9.32
N GLU A 219 -15.80 4.20 -9.51
CA GLU A 219 -16.52 2.95 -9.65
C GLU A 219 -16.07 2.12 -10.85
N ASP A 220 -15.76 2.76 -11.97
CA ASP A 220 -15.35 2.07 -13.19
C ASP A 220 -13.96 1.44 -13.04
N ASN A 221 -13.09 2.12 -12.31
CA ASN A 221 -11.68 1.78 -12.20
C ASN A 221 -11.30 0.96 -10.96
N ARG A 222 -12.07 1.00 -9.87
CA ARG A 222 -11.77 0.24 -8.64
C ARG A 222 -11.81 -1.27 -8.91
N VAL A 223 -10.86 -2.00 -8.35
CA VAL A 223 -10.70 -3.47 -8.56
C VAL A 223 -10.79 -4.21 -7.24
N SER A 224 -9.91 -3.92 -6.31
CA SER A 224 -9.86 -4.57 -5.00
C SER A 224 -9.34 -3.61 -3.92
N LEU A 225 -9.81 -3.81 -2.70
CA LEU A 225 -9.40 -3.08 -1.50
C LEU A 225 -9.10 -4.08 -0.37
N PHE A 226 -8.00 -3.86 0.32
CA PHE A 226 -7.61 -4.50 1.56
C PHE A 226 -7.51 -3.44 2.65
N VAL A 227 -8.05 -3.74 3.84
CA VAL A 227 -7.91 -2.92 5.06
C VAL A 227 -7.57 -3.83 6.22
N ARG A 228 -6.58 -3.45 7.01
CA ARG A 228 -6.18 -4.16 8.24
C ARG A 228 -5.97 -3.19 9.38
N TYR A 229 -6.55 -3.53 10.52
CA TYR A 229 -6.29 -2.89 11.79
C TYR A 229 -5.54 -3.84 12.70
N ILE A 230 -4.47 -3.37 13.35
CA ILE A 230 -3.60 -4.18 14.21
C ILE A 230 -3.56 -3.50 15.58
N THR A 231 -3.99 -4.21 16.63
CA THR A 231 -3.91 -3.72 18.01
C THR A 231 -2.45 -3.57 18.41
N ILE A 232 -2.01 -2.34 18.68
CA ILE A 232 -0.59 -2.00 18.91
C ILE A 232 -0.04 -2.73 20.13
N ALA A 233 -0.87 -2.93 21.16
CA ALA A 233 -0.44 -3.57 22.41
C ALA A 233 -0.22 -5.08 22.28
N THR A 234 -0.94 -5.77 21.38
CA THR A 234 -0.98 -7.23 21.32
C THR A 234 -0.52 -7.82 19.97
N GLY A 235 -0.57 -7.03 18.89
CA GLY A 235 -0.37 -7.52 17.52
C GLY A 235 -1.60 -8.24 16.93
N ALA A 236 -2.69 -8.42 17.69
CA ALA A 236 -3.93 -8.99 17.17
C ALA A 236 -4.50 -8.09 16.06
N TYR A 237 -4.99 -8.70 15.00
CA TYR A 237 -5.46 -7.94 13.84
C TYR A 237 -6.85 -8.41 13.35
N GLU A 238 -7.50 -7.51 12.65
CA GLU A 238 -8.71 -7.75 11.87
C GLU A 238 -8.51 -7.24 10.45
N THR A 239 -9.10 -7.93 9.48
CA THR A 239 -8.92 -7.64 8.05
C THR A 239 -10.27 -7.53 7.35
N ARG A 240 -10.33 -6.65 6.34
CA ARG A 240 -11.43 -6.57 5.37
C ARG A 240 -10.86 -6.63 3.96
N ILE A 241 -11.50 -7.41 3.10
CA ILE A 241 -11.21 -7.50 1.67
C ILE A 241 -12.50 -7.21 0.92
N VAL A 242 -12.42 -6.29 -0.03
CA VAL A 242 -13.52 -5.97 -0.94
C VAL A 242 -13.02 -6.13 -2.37
N ASN A 243 -13.69 -6.94 -3.15
CA ASN A 243 -13.40 -7.14 -4.56
C ASN A 243 -14.59 -6.68 -5.41
N LYS A 244 -14.34 -6.02 -6.55
CA LYS A 244 -15.38 -5.67 -7.52
C LYS A 244 -15.94 -6.92 -8.20
N ASN A 245 -15.06 -7.84 -8.54
CA ASN A 245 -15.39 -9.13 -9.10
C ASN A 245 -15.49 -10.16 -7.95
N GLN A 246 -16.59 -10.93 -7.93
CA GLN A 246 -16.85 -11.97 -6.93
C GLN A 246 -17.23 -13.27 -7.64
#